data_e07e129b2767ef3f90fdf98865f063a2
#
_entry.id   e07e129b2767ef3f90fdf98865f063a2
#
_cell.length_a   1.000
_cell.length_b   1.000
_cell.length_c   1.000
_cell.angle_alpha   90.00
_cell.angle_beta   90.00
_cell.angle_gamma   90.00
#
_symmetry.space_group_name_H-M   'P 1'
#
loop_
_entity.id
_entity.type
_entity.pdbx_description
1 polymer ?
#
loop_
_entity_poly.entity_id
_entity_poly.type
_entity_poly.pdbx_seq_one_letter_code
_entity_poly.pdbx_strand_id
1 'polypeptide(L)'
;SSKDKAINAALTFAELQKQIDGGTQKQIDPELAELARDVRNQVHRDYFLAGLLEQGIAYHIGYLPSAIRMRIEKLFKDEKITAMFCTSTLVEGVNLPADNLFITSYYSGRAQMTDVDFRNLVGRVGRIQYNLSGNVFMISDETRNNKQDVYLDKLKSGIPDQHLSLVQDLKPKHKKRIIEILLSGSSVIDKYNDDQPEEEY
;
A
#
# COMPACT_ATOMS: atom_id res chain seq x y z
N SER A 1 -12.27 10.35 -6.40
CA SER A 1 -10.83 10.01 -6.26
C SER A 1 -10.66 8.56 -5.80
N SER A 2 -9.46 8.00 -5.86
CA SER A 2 -9.18 6.63 -5.35
C SER A 2 -9.46 6.50 -3.86
N LYS A 3 -9.31 7.59 -3.10
CA LYS A 3 -9.62 7.66 -1.67
C LYS A 3 -11.11 7.48 -1.40
N ASP A 4 -11.95 8.20 -2.13
CA ASP A 4 -13.41 8.11 -1.96
C ASP A 4 -13.90 6.71 -2.29
N LYS A 5 -13.28 6.05 -3.27
CA LYS A 5 -13.58 4.65 -3.60
C LYS A 5 -13.26 3.71 -2.43
N ALA A 6 -12.10 3.87 -1.80
CA ALA A 6 -11.71 3.05 -0.65
C ALA A 6 -12.65 3.27 0.56
N ILE A 7 -12.98 4.54 0.86
CA ILE A 7 -13.90 4.89 1.94
C ILE A 7 -15.31 4.33 1.66
N ASN A 8 -15.86 4.58 0.46
CA ASN A 8 -17.18 4.10 0.10
C ASN A 8 -17.26 2.58 0.09
N ALA A 9 -16.22 1.89 -0.40
CA ALA A 9 -16.17 0.44 -0.36
C ALA A 9 -16.18 -0.09 1.08
N ALA A 10 -15.45 0.53 2.00
CA ALA A 10 -15.45 0.17 3.41
C ALA A 10 -16.83 0.38 4.06
N LEU A 11 -17.50 1.48 3.76
CA LEU A 11 -18.84 1.78 4.26
C LEU A 11 -19.87 0.79 3.72
N THR A 12 -19.86 0.54 2.41
CA THR A 12 -20.78 -0.43 1.78
C THR A 12 -20.54 -1.84 2.34
N PHE A 13 -19.30 -2.23 2.53
CA PHE A 13 -18.96 -3.53 3.14
C PHE A 13 -19.51 -3.66 4.56
N ALA A 14 -19.37 -2.60 5.38
CA ALA A 14 -19.89 -2.58 6.73
C ALA A 14 -21.43 -2.70 6.78
N GLU A 15 -22.12 -2.06 5.85
CA GLU A 15 -23.58 -2.17 5.71
C GLU A 15 -24.01 -3.57 5.31
N LEU A 16 -23.34 -4.16 4.30
CA LEU A 16 -23.61 -5.52 3.87
C LEU A 16 -23.34 -6.54 4.99
N GLN A 17 -22.25 -6.38 5.74
CA GLN A 17 -21.91 -7.26 6.86
C GLN A 17 -22.99 -7.20 7.94
N LYS A 18 -23.51 -6.02 8.28
CA LYS A 18 -24.64 -5.87 9.24
C LYS A 18 -25.89 -6.60 8.77
N GLN A 19 -26.19 -6.56 7.47
CA GLN A 19 -27.35 -7.27 6.91
C GLN A 19 -27.17 -8.79 7.01
N ILE A 20 -25.97 -9.31 6.73
CA ILE A 20 -25.65 -10.73 6.80
C ILE A 20 -25.67 -11.24 8.25
N ASP A 21 -25.07 -10.48 9.18
CA ASP A 21 -24.98 -10.83 10.60
C ASP A 21 -26.34 -10.65 11.34
N GLY A 22 -27.41 -10.25 10.64
CA GLY A 22 -28.74 -10.09 11.23
C GLY A 22 -28.82 -9.01 12.33
N GLY A 23 -27.88 -8.04 12.31
CA GLY A 23 -27.83 -6.97 13.30
C GLY A 23 -27.28 -7.40 14.69
N THR A 24 -26.72 -8.60 14.79
CA THR A 24 -26.10 -9.07 16.04
C THR A 24 -24.93 -8.16 16.40
N GLN A 25 -25.02 -7.48 17.53
CA GLN A 25 -23.92 -6.68 18.04
C GLN A 25 -22.80 -7.59 18.55
N LYS A 26 -21.69 -7.64 17.80
CA LYS A 26 -20.45 -8.27 18.27
C LYS A 26 -19.84 -7.40 19.39
N GLN A 27 -19.27 -8.04 20.40
CA GLN A 27 -18.50 -7.32 21.40
C GLN A 27 -17.33 -6.61 20.73
N ILE A 28 -17.22 -5.31 20.93
CA ILE A 28 -16.16 -4.49 20.34
C ILE A 28 -14.85 -4.82 21.06
N ASP A 29 -13.80 -5.10 20.28
CA ASP A 29 -12.45 -5.25 20.83
C ASP A 29 -12.01 -3.96 21.55
N PRO A 30 -11.47 -4.03 22.78
CA PRO A 30 -11.09 -2.84 23.55
C PRO A 30 -10.07 -1.95 22.84
N GLU A 31 -9.11 -2.51 22.10
CA GLU A 31 -8.10 -1.73 21.37
C GLU A 31 -8.70 -1.03 20.14
N LEU A 32 -9.66 -1.66 19.48
CA LEU A 32 -10.42 -1.03 18.39
C LEU A 32 -11.29 0.12 18.94
N ALA A 33 -11.94 -0.08 20.10
CA ALA A 33 -12.72 0.98 20.74
C ALA A 33 -11.84 2.16 21.16
N GLU A 34 -10.63 1.90 21.65
CA GLU A 34 -9.66 2.94 22.00
C GLU A 34 -9.22 3.72 20.75
N LEU A 35 -8.84 3.03 19.67
CA LEU A 35 -8.47 3.69 18.42
C LEU A 35 -9.63 4.51 17.84
N ALA A 36 -10.84 3.99 17.88
CA ALA A 36 -12.04 4.71 17.43
C ALA A 36 -12.26 6.03 18.23
N ARG A 37 -12.01 5.99 19.53
CA ARG A 37 -12.06 7.16 20.42
C ARG A 37 -11.00 8.20 20.04
N ASP A 38 -9.77 7.74 19.78
CA ASP A 38 -8.68 8.62 19.35
C ASP A 38 -8.96 9.26 18.00
N VAL A 39 -9.55 8.52 17.06
CA VAL A 39 -9.98 9.07 15.76
C VAL A 39 -11.02 10.18 15.96
N ARG A 40 -12.00 9.97 16.84
CA ARG A 40 -13.02 11.01 17.16
C ARG A 40 -12.41 12.26 17.79
N ASN A 41 -11.40 12.08 18.62
CA ASN A 41 -10.73 13.18 19.32
C ASN A 41 -9.73 13.95 18.45
N GLN A 42 -8.95 13.24 17.61
CA GLN A 42 -7.84 13.83 16.87
C GLN A 42 -8.21 14.26 15.44
N VAL A 43 -9.22 13.62 14.84
CA VAL A 43 -9.64 13.91 13.47
C VAL A 43 -10.96 14.67 13.45
N HIS A 44 -12.04 14.00 13.77
CA HIS A 44 -13.37 14.61 13.88
C HIS A 44 -14.34 13.66 14.59
N ARG A 45 -15.26 14.23 15.38
CA ARG A 45 -16.26 13.48 16.16
C ARG A 45 -17.06 12.49 15.31
N ASP A 46 -17.49 12.92 14.12
CA ASP A 46 -18.32 12.14 13.22
C ASP A 46 -17.52 11.50 12.07
N TYR A 47 -16.23 11.23 12.32
CA TYR A 47 -15.40 10.65 11.27
C TYR A 47 -15.74 9.16 11.07
N PHE A 48 -16.12 8.79 9.86
CA PHE A 48 -16.61 7.45 9.51
C PHE A 48 -15.72 6.31 9.96
N LEU A 49 -14.40 6.51 9.97
CA LEU A 49 -13.43 5.50 10.36
C LEU A 49 -13.68 4.97 11.78
N ALA A 50 -14.12 5.83 12.71
CA ALA A 50 -14.36 5.41 14.09
C ALA A 50 -15.45 4.33 14.18
N GLY A 51 -16.56 4.51 13.47
CA GLY A 51 -17.64 3.53 13.43
C GLY A 51 -17.30 2.26 12.67
N LEU A 52 -16.36 2.31 11.71
CA LEU A 52 -15.83 1.14 11.00
C LEU A 52 -14.91 0.33 11.91
N LEU A 53 -14.01 0.99 12.64
CA LEU A 53 -13.09 0.34 13.58
C LEU A 53 -13.83 -0.48 14.64
N GLU A 54 -14.94 0.04 15.17
CA GLU A 54 -15.79 -0.68 16.12
C GLU A 54 -16.39 -1.98 15.55
N GLN A 55 -16.37 -2.14 14.23
CA GLN A 55 -16.81 -3.33 13.51
C GLN A 55 -15.64 -4.21 13.02
N GLY A 56 -14.39 -3.87 13.36
CA GLY A 56 -13.20 -4.56 12.85
C GLY A 56 -12.90 -4.28 11.38
N ILE A 57 -13.38 -3.16 10.86
CA ILE A 57 -13.19 -2.71 9.47
C ILE A 57 -12.36 -1.42 9.50
N ALA A 58 -11.44 -1.27 8.57
CA ALA A 58 -10.68 -0.04 8.41
C ALA A 58 -10.49 0.34 6.95
N TYR A 59 -10.18 1.61 6.72
CA TYR A 59 -9.55 2.04 5.48
C TYR A 59 -8.19 2.70 5.77
N HIS A 60 -7.25 2.51 4.86
CA HIS A 60 -5.90 3.05 4.94
C HIS A 60 -5.63 3.95 3.73
N ILE A 61 -5.55 5.24 3.98
CA ILE A 61 -5.33 6.28 2.96
C ILE A 61 -4.27 7.28 3.46
N GLY A 62 -3.52 7.89 2.53
CA GLY A 62 -2.40 8.78 2.85
C GLY A 62 -2.77 10.03 3.65
N TYR A 63 -4.05 10.43 3.70
CA TYR A 63 -4.52 11.63 4.44
C TYR A 63 -4.79 11.39 5.93
N LEU A 64 -4.79 10.13 6.37
CA LEU A 64 -4.88 9.85 7.80
C LEU A 64 -3.59 10.27 8.51
N PRO A 65 -3.68 10.80 9.75
CA PRO A 65 -2.50 11.04 10.57
C PRO A 65 -1.64 9.78 10.69
N SER A 66 -0.31 9.94 10.65
CA SER A 66 0.63 8.81 10.68
C SER A 66 0.43 7.91 11.90
N ALA A 67 0.18 8.49 13.07
CA ALA A 67 -0.10 7.73 14.30
C ALA A 67 -1.32 6.81 14.16
N ILE A 68 -2.41 7.31 13.54
CA ILE A 68 -3.62 6.51 13.29
C ILE A 68 -3.32 5.38 12.29
N ARG A 69 -2.59 5.68 11.20
CA ARG A 69 -2.20 4.67 10.20
C ARG A 69 -1.38 3.55 10.82
N MET A 70 -0.36 3.88 11.60
CA MET A 70 0.49 2.89 12.28
C MET A 70 -0.31 1.98 13.22
N ARG A 71 -1.30 2.52 13.94
CA ARG A 71 -2.18 1.73 14.81
C ARG A 71 -3.11 0.82 14.02
N ILE A 72 -3.67 1.30 12.90
CA ILE A 72 -4.47 0.46 11.98
C ILE A 72 -3.62 -0.70 11.48
N GLU A 73 -2.39 -0.44 11.03
CA GLU A 73 -1.46 -1.44 10.54
C GLU A 73 -1.13 -2.50 11.61
N LYS A 74 -0.88 -2.05 12.85
CA LYS A 74 -0.65 -2.95 13.97
C LYS A 74 -1.87 -3.84 14.23
N LEU A 75 -3.05 -3.24 14.37
CA LEU A 75 -4.29 -3.98 14.68
C LEU A 75 -4.72 -4.92 13.54
N PHE A 76 -4.35 -4.60 12.29
CA PHE A 76 -4.52 -5.52 11.18
C PHE A 76 -3.57 -6.72 11.25
N LYS A 77 -2.29 -6.50 11.62
CA LYS A 77 -1.33 -7.60 11.88
C LYS A 77 -1.76 -8.48 13.03
N ASP A 78 -2.32 -7.87 14.08
CA ASP A 78 -2.83 -8.55 15.26
C ASP A 78 -4.22 -9.20 15.04
N GLU A 79 -4.71 -9.23 13.78
CA GLU A 79 -5.98 -9.84 13.34
C GLU A 79 -7.25 -9.25 13.97
N LYS A 80 -7.15 -8.10 14.60
CA LYS A 80 -8.29 -7.39 15.19
C LYS A 80 -9.10 -6.64 14.12
N ILE A 81 -8.42 -6.12 13.10
CA ILE A 81 -9.06 -5.61 11.88
C ILE A 81 -9.12 -6.75 10.88
N THR A 82 -10.33 -7.16 10.52
CA THR A 82 -10.60 -8.29 9.63
C THR A 82 -10.70 -7.90 8.17
N ALA A 83 -11.06 -6.65 7.88
CA ALA A 83 -11.15 -6.11 6.54
C ALA A 83 -10.53 -4.72 6.45
N MET A 84 -9.61 -4.53 5.48
CA MET A 84 -8.95 -3.25 5.27
C MET A 84 -9.05 -2.81 3.81
N PHE A 85 -9.53 -1.59 3.61
CA PHE A 85 -9.67 -0.95 2.30
C PHE A 85 -8.58 0.08 2.11
N CYS A 86 -7.77 -0.04 1.07
CA CYS A 86 -6.60 0.80 0.89
C CYS A 86 -6.47 1.36 -0.52
N THR A 87 -5.75 2.45 -0.63
CA THR A 87 -5.25 2.96 -1.89
C THR A 87 -3.88 2.34 -2.19
N SER A 88 -3.37 2.55 -3.40
CA SER A 88 -2.03 2.06 -3.82
C SER A 88 -0.87 2.51 -2.92
N THR A 89 -1.07 3.50 -2.05
CA THR A 89 -0.06 3.93 -1.07
C THR A 89 0.35 2.83 -0.08
N LEU A 90 -0.47 1.79 0.08
CA LEU A 90 -0.12 0.62 0.89
C LEU A 90 0.95 -0.26 0.22
N VAL A 91 1.11 -0.15 -1.10
CA VAL A 91 2.14 -0.90 -1.86
C VAL A 91 3.54 -0.43 -1.48
N GLU A 92 3.66 0.85 -1.10
CA GLU A 92 4.93 1.50 -0.78
C GLU A 92 5.21 1.43 0.73
N GLY A 93 5.99 0.43 1.16
CA GLY A 93 6.67 0.46 2.46
C GLY A 93 6.02 -0.23 3.66
N VAL A 94 4.80 -0.78 3.56
CA VAL A 94 4.15 -1.45 4.70
C VAL A 94 4.03 -2.96 4.46
N ASN A 95 4.60 -3.76 5.34
CA ASN A 95 4.44 -5.22 5.29
C ASN A 95 3.19 -5.64 6.06
N LEU A 96 2.06 -5.77 5.35
CA LEU A 96 0.80 -6.21 5.91
C LEU A 96 0.37 -7.52 5.24
N PRO A 97 0.64 -8.66 5.87
CA PRO A 97 0.22 -9.95 5.35
C PRO A 97 -1.31 -10.08 5.41
N ALA A 98 -1.91 -10.58 4.34
CA ALA A 98 -3.33 -10.83 4.23
C ALA A 98 -3.57 -12.26 3.73
N ASP A 99 -4.62 -12.93 4.23
CA ASP A 99 -5.03 -14.23 3.69
C ASP A 99 -5.71 -14.10 2.34
N ASN A 100 -6.47 -13.03 2.16
CA ASN A 100 -7.18 -12.73 0.93
C ASN A 100 -6.90 -11.29 0.48
N LEU A 101 -6.51 -11.13 -0.77
CA LEU A 101 -6.27 -9.83 -1.40
C LEU A 101 -7.23 -9.65 -2.57
N PHE A 102 -7.98 -8.56 -2.56
CA PHE A 102 -8.88 -8.17 -3.64
C PHE A 102 -8.31 -6.96 -4.37
N ILE A 103 -7.88 -7.15 -5.61
CA ILE A 103 -7.38 -6.07 -6.47
C ILE A 103 -8.54 -5.59 -7.34
N THR A 104 -9.03 -4.39 -7.05
CA THR A 104 -10.19 -3.79 -7.74
C THR A 104 -9.79 -2.85 -8.86
N SER A 105 -8.51 -2.53 -9.01
CA SER A 105 -7.96 -1.70 -10.08
C SER A 105 -6.46 -1.91 -10.21
N TYR A 106 -5.97 -1.99 -11.45
CA TYR A 106 -4.54 -2.00 -11.74
C TYR A 106 -3.96 -0.59 -11.97
N TYR A 107 -4.72 0.45 -11.64
CA TYR A 107 -4.25 1.84 -11.69
C TYR A 107 -3.78 2.31 -10.32
N SER A 108 -2.60 2.95 -10.29
CA SER A 108 -2.10 3.75 -9.18
C SER A 108 -2.23 5.23 -9.57
N GLY A 109 -3.28 5.89 -9.05
CA GLY A 109 -3.61 7.24 -9.48
C GLY A 109 -4.05 7.29 -10.94
N ARG A 110 -3.27 7.94 -11.81
CA ARG A 110 -3.52 8.06 -13.26
C ARG A 110 -2.70 7.08 -14.11
N ALA A 111 -1.68 6.47 -13.53
CA ALA A 111 -0.80 5.53 -14.22
C ALA A 111 -1.21 4.08 -13.92
N GLN A 112 -0.90 3.19 -14.85
CA GLN A 112 -1.01 1.75 -14.56
C GLN A 112 0.04 1.36 -13.52
N MET A 113 -0.33 0.46 -12.63
CA MET A 113 0.59 -0.17 -11.68
C MET A 113 1.71 -0.88 -12.44
N THR A 114 2.95 -0.64 -12.04
CA THR A 114 4.09 -1.33 -12.65
C THR A 114 4.06 -2.82 -12.34
N ASP A 115 4.79 -3.63 -13.10
CA ASP A 115 4.87 -5.08 -12.82
C ASP A 115 5.56 -5.36 -11.48
N VAL A 116 6.51 -4.49 -11.10
CA VAL A 116 7.17 -4.56 -9.78
C VAL A 116 6.17 -4.30 -8.65
N ASP A 117 5.37 -3.23 -8.76
CA ASP A 117 4.36 -2.89 -7.75
C ASP A 117 3.29 -3.97 -7.64
N PHE A 118 2.84 -4.51 -8.79
CA PHE A 118 1.88 -5.61 -8.82
C PHE A 118 2.43 -6.85 -8.12
N ARG A 119 3.66 -7.25 -8.39
CA ARG A 119 4.31 -8.39 -7.73
C ARG A 119 4.55 -8.15 -6.25
N ASN A 120 4.95 -6.94 -5.87
CA ASN A 120 5.09 -6.56 -4.47
C ASN A 120 3.76 -6.63 -3.73
N LEU A 121 2.66 -6.28 -4.40
CA LEU A 121 1.32 -6.37 -3.83
C LEU A 121 0.88 -7.83 -3.67
N VAL A 122 1.01 -8.65 -4.72
CA VAL A 122 0.68 -10.08 -4.68
C VAL A 122 1.57 -10.84 -3.69
N GLY A 123 2.84 -10.49 -3.58
CA GLY A 123 3.79 -11.10 -2.65
C GLY A 123 3.49 -10.86 -1.16
N ARG A 124 2.51 -10.02 -0.83
CA ARG A 124 2.04 -9.78 0.54
C ARG A 124 0.94 -10.75 0.98
N VAL A 125 0.48 -11.61 0.08
CA VAL A 125 -0.57 -12.58 0.33
C VAL A 125 0.03 -13.84 0.94
N GLY A 126 -0.59 -14.32 2.00
CA GLY A 126 -0.12 -15.45 2.79
C GLY A 126 0.63 -14.99 4.05
N ARG A 127 0.27 -15.58 5.18
CA ARG A 127 0.91 -15.33 6.48
C ARG A 127 1.91 -16.46 6.73
N ILE A 128 3.20 -16.17 6.60
CA ILE A 128 4.29 -17.15 6.77
C ILE A 128 4.20 -17.89 8.12
N GLN A 129 3.63 -17.26 9.14
CA GLN A 129 3.52 -17.85 10.48
C GLN A 129 2.37 -18.86 10.62
N TYR A 130 1.33 -18.79 9.76
CA TYR A 130 0.12 -19.61 9.91
C TYR A 130 -0.32 -20.31 8.62
N ASN A 131 -0.15 -19.67 7.46
CA ASN A 131 -0.53 -20.22 6.16
C ASN A 131 0.54 -19.90 5.11
N LEU A 132 1.06 -20.95 4.46
CA LEU A 132 2.02 -20.84 3.37
C LEU A 132 1.38 -20.35 2.06
N SER A 133 0.06 -20.20 2.01
CA SER A 133 -0.70 -19.79 0.84
C SER A 133 -1.81 -18.82 1.20
N GLY A 134 -2.09 -17.89 0.30
CA GLY A 134 -3.22 -16.98 0.37
C GLY A 134 -3.85 -16.80 -1.01
N ASN A 135 -5.01 -16.15 -1.05
CA ASN A 135 -5.77 -15.98 -2.27
C ASN A 135 -5.66 -14.55 -2.80
N VAL A 136 -5.46 -14.41 -4.11
CA VAL A 136 -5.49 -13.12 -4.80
C VAL A 136 -6.65 -13.12 -5.78
N PHE A 137 -7.59 -12.22 -5.55
CA PHE A 137 -8.77 -12.03 -6.39
C PHE A 137 -8.60 -10.75 -7.20
N MET A 138 -8.61 -10.88 -8.51
CA MET A 138 -8.53 -9.74 -9.43
C MET A 138 -9.94 -9.46 -9.96
N ILE A 139 -10.46 -8.28 -9.59
CA ILE A 139 -11.81 -7.88 -9.99
C ILE A 139 -11.71 -7.14 -11.32
N SER A 140 -12.19 -7.76 -12.38
CA SER A 140 -12.30 -7.13 -13.70
C SER A 140 -13.67 -6.51 -13.90
N ASP A 141 -13.70 -5.40 -14.65
CA ASP A 141 -14.90 -4.72 -15.09
C ASP A 141 -14.77 -4.46 -16.59
N GLU A 142 -15.47 -5.26 -17.39
CA GLU A 142 -15.40 -5.22 -18.87
C GLU A 142 -15.88 -3.89 -19.47
N THR A 143 -16.65 -3.11 -18.70
CA THR A 143 -17.16 -1.80 -19.14
C THR A 143 -16.17 -0.68 -18.95
N ARG A 144 -15.09 -0.91 -18.18
CA ARG A 144 -14.04 0.05 -17.82
C ARG A 144 -12.67 -0.44 -18.29
N ASN A 145 -11.64 0.38 -18.11
CA ASN A 145 -10.25 0.02 -18.44
C ASN A 145 -9.63 -1.01 -17.48
N ASN A 146 -10.44 -1.82 -16.79
CA ASN A 146 -10.01 -2.82 -15.81
C ASN A 146 -10.26 -4.23 -16.37
N LYS A 147 -9.59 -4.54 -17.47
CA LYS A 147 -9.79 -5.79 -18.23
C LYS A 147 -9.00 -6.95 -17.65
N GLN A 148 -9.56 -8.14 -17.75
CA GLN A 148 -8.94 -9.38 -17.31
C GLN A 148 -7.57 -9.63 -17.96
N ASP A 149 -7.43 -9.34 -19.26
CA ASP A 149 -6.21 -9.57 -20.03
C ASP A 149 -5.00 -8.84 -19.40
N VAL A 150 -5.18 -7.62 -18.90
CA VAL A 150 -4.11 -6.84 -18.27
C VAL A 150 -3.58 -7.53 -17.02
N TYR A 151 -4.44 -8.13 -16.23
CA TYR A 151 -4.02 -8.91 -15.06
C TYR A 151 -3.29 -10.18 -15.46
N LEU A 152 -3.76 -10.88 -16.48
CA LEU A 152 -3.12 -12.09 -16.99
C LEU A 152 -1.74 -11.78 -17.56
N ASP A 153 -1.58 -10.68 -18.28
CA ASP A 153 -0.29 -10.24 -18.81
C ASP A 153 0.69 -9.91 -17.68
N LYS A 154 0.24 -9.22 -16.64
CA LYS A 154 1.06 -8.93 -15.45
C LYS A 154 1.48 -10.19 -14.68
N LEU A 155 0.65 -11.21 -14.63
CA LEU A 155 1.00 -12.50 -14.03
C LEU A 155 2.02 -13.29 -14.87
N LYS A 156 1.88 -13.21 -16.20
CA LYS A 156 2.76 -13.93 -17.14
C LYS A 156 4.10 -13.22 -17.36
N SER A 157 4.15 -11.89 -17.18
CA SER A 157 5.39 -11.13 -17.31
C SER A 157 6.45 -11.67 -16.35
N GLY A 158 7.68 -11.87 -16.84
CA GLY A 158 8.81 -12.24 -16.01
C GLY A 158 9.09 -11.18 -14.92
N ILE A 159 10.04 -11.44 -14.03
CA ILE A 159 10.52 -10.40 -13.11
C ILE A 159 11.28 -9.39 -13.98
N PRO A 160 10.82 -8.13 -14.08
CA PRO A 160 11.52 -7.13 -14.88
C PRO A 160 12.90 -6.87 -14.28
N ASP A 161 13.90 -6.74 -15.14
CA ASP A 161 15.22 -6.30 -14.71
C ASP A 161 15.10 -4.93 -14.07
N GLN A 162 15.50 -4.85 -12.81
CA GLN A 162 15.51 -3.58 -12.08
C GLN A 162 16.75 -2.80 -12.45
N HIS A 163 16.59 -1.75 -13.20
CA HIS A 163 17.65 -0.78 -13.45
C HIS A 163 17.54 0.36 -12.44
N LEU A 164 18.66 0.69 -11.79
CA LEU A 164 18.73 1.89 -10.95
C LEU A 164 18.51 3.11 -11.84
N SER A 165 17.40 3.82 -11.65
CA SER A 165 17.04 5.03 -12.44
C SER A 165 18.13 6.10 -12.41
N LEU A 166 18.86 6.22 -11.31
CA LEU A 166 20.03 7.10 -11.17
C LEU A 166 21.13 6.86 -12.20
N VAL A 167 21.17 5.67 -12.83
CA VAL A 167 22.23 5.31 -13.79
C VAL A 167 21.76 5.46 -15.23
N GLN A 168 20.45 5.46 -15.50
CA GLN A 168 19.90 5.53 -16.87
C GLN A 168 20.05 6.91 -17.51
N ASP A 169 19.88 7.98 -16.75
CA ASP A 169 19.87 9.36 -17.28
C ASP A 169 21.22 10.06 -17.22
N LEU A 170 22.25 9.38 -16.69
CA LEU A 170 23.58 9.93 -16.58
C LEU A 170 24.37 9.80 -17.90
N LYS A 171 25.03 10.90 -18.32
CA LYS A 171 25.97 10.87 -19.44
C LYS A 171 27.06 9.80 -19.20
N PRO A 172 27.59 9.12 -20.25
CA PRO A 172 28.55 8.02 -20.09
C PRO A 172 29.77 8.34 -19.22
N LYS A 173 30.25 9.59 -19.27
CA LYS A 173 31.39 10.03 -18.42
C LYS A 173 31.05 10.07 -16.93
N HIS A 174 29.80 10.39 -16.58
CA HIS A 174 29.35 10.43 -15.19
C HIS A 174 29.11 9.01 -14.65
N LYS A 175 28.63 8.10 -15.49
CA LYS A 175 28.49 6.66 -15.13
C LYS A 175 29.82 6.06 -14.71
N LYS A 176 30.90 6.28 -15.48
CA LYS A 176 32.26 5.80 -15.14
C LYS A 176 32.72 6.35 -13.79
N ARG A 177 32.57 7.65 -13.58
CA ARG A 177 33.00 8.31 -12.32
C ARG A 177 32.24 7.80 -11.09
N ILE A 178 30.92 7.58 -11.19
CA ILE A 178 30.14 7.01 -10.10
C ILE A 178 30.56 5.57 -9.81
N ILE A 179 30.79 4.76 -10.84
CA ILE A 179 31.27 3.39 -10.67
C ILE A 179 32.64 3.36 -10.00
N GLU A 180 33.57 4.24 -10.39
CA GLU A 180 34.89 4.37 -9.76
C GLU A 180 34.79 4.77 -8.30
N ILE A 181 33.92 5.72 -7.95
CA ILE A 181 33.67 6.15 -6.56
C ILE A 181 33.08 4.99 -5.74
N LEU A 182 32.10 4.28 -6.27
CA LEU A 182 31.48 3.13 -5.59
C LEU A 182 32.47 1.99 -5.37
N LEU A 183 33.34 1.72 -6.35
CA LEU A 183 34.35 0.66 -6.26
C LEU A 183 35.52 1.05 -5.35
N SER A 184 35.90 2.32 -5.31
CA SER A 184 37.01 2.82 -4.45
C SER A 184 36.61 3.01 -2.98
N GLY A 185 35.30 3.00 -2.66
CA GLY A 185 34.80 3.28 -1.31
C GLY A 185 35.10 4.70 -0.81
N SER A 186 35.56 5.61 -1.70
CA SER A 186 35.83 7.00 -1.34
C SER A 186 34.52 7.80 -1.28
N SER A 187 34.36 8.63 -0.24
CA SER A 187 33.22 9.52 -0.12
C SER A 187 33.29 10.61 -1.19
N VAL A 188 32.16 11.03 -1.73
CA VAL A 188 32.06 12.11 -2.73
C VAL A 188 32.57 13.42 -2.15
N ILE A 189 32.50 13.60 -0.83
CA ILE A 189 32.86 14.82 -0.10
C ILE A 189 34.38 15.08 -0.14
N ASP A 190 35.22 14.02 -0.13
CA ASP A 190 36.67 14.19 -0.06
C ASP A 190 37.32 14.71 -1.36
N LYS A 191 36.61 14.70 -2.49
CA LYS A 191 37.10 15.18 -3.79
C LYS A 191 36.57 16.54 -4.24
N TYR A 192 35.67 17.15 -3.47
CA TYR A 192 35.05 18.43 -3.84
C TYR A 192 35.72 19.66 -3.18
N ASN A 193 36.80 19.46 -2.42
CA ASN A 193 37.52 20.56 -1.79
C ASN A 193 38.55 21.27 -2.70
N ASP A 194 38.68 20.88 -3.97
CA ASP A 194 39.54 21.58 -4.92
C ASP A 194 38.72 22.12 -6.12
N ASP A 195 38.51 23.41 -6.09
CA ASP A 195 38.27 24.36 -7.18
C ASP A 195 37.45 23.87 -8.40
N GLN A 196 36.13 23.73 -8.26
CA GLN A 196 35.23 23.79 -9.41
C GLN A 196 33.90 24.49 -9.06
N PRO A 197 33.37 25.36 -9.92
CA PRO A 197 32.16 26.12 -9.65
C PRO A 197 30.89 25.26 -9.62
N GLU A 198 29.90 25.73 -8.84
CA GLU A 198 28.62 25.10 -8.49
C GLU A 198 27.65 24.79 -9.67
N GLU A 199 28.07 24.83 -10.92
CA GLU A 199 27.20 24.71 -12.11
C GLU A 199 27.09 23.31 -12.71
N GLU A 200 27.60 22.24 -12.09
CA GLU A 200 27.56 20.88 -12.65
C GLU A 200 26.71 19.87 -11.82
N TYR A 201 25.59 20.34 -11.23
CA TYR A 201 24.61 19.41 -10.64
C TYR A 201 23.32 19.32 -11.46
#